data_664a1b4f17b54acaae49e2a1e7c8f0ba
#
_entry.id   664a1b4f17b54acaae49e2a1e7c8f0ba
#
_cell.length_a   1.000
_cell.length_b   1.000
_cell.length_c   1.000
_cell.angle_alpha   90.00
_cell.angle_beta   90.00
_cell.angle_gamma   90.00
#
_symmetry.space_group_name_H-M   'P 1'
#
loop_
_entity.id
_entity.type
_entity.pdbx_description
1 polymer ?
#
loop_
_entity_poly.entity_id
_entity_poly.type
_entity_poly.pdbx_seq_one_letter_code
_entity_poly.pdbx_strand_id
1 'polypeptide(L)'
;MKNFKRVLAMTTAAVMAVTAFAGCSSNNANSGNVGGSTNVADGEKTIVIGGSGPLTGDAAQYGVGVKNAIQLAVNEVNAAGGVNGNKLKLVFEDDEADSGDKAVNAYNTLKDQGMQIFLGTVTTGSCLAVVDKSKQDNIFQFTPSASAQDVIANDNCFQICFTDPNQGKASADYIADNKVATKIGVIYDSSDAYSSGIYNAFKTEAAAKGLELVSEQSFTKDSKTDFSAQIADCKNKGAELVFLPIYYQQASLILTQSKNAGFAPKFFGGDGLDGLTSIKNFDTSLAEGVMLLTPFAADSKDQATQDFVKAYKAAYNDETPNQFAADAYDGVKILAKLIE
;
A
#
# COMPACT_ATOMS: atom_id res chain seq x y z
N MET A 1 14.64 17.49 55.53
CA MET A 1 14.99 16.74 56.73
C MET A 1 14.75 15.26 56.50
N LYS A 2 15.86 14.53 56.63
CA LYS A 2 15.99 13.15 57.14
C LYS A 2 15.32 12.06 56.32
N ASN A 3 16.04 11.23 55.68
CA ASN A 3 17.05 10.20 55.98
C ASN A 3 16.51 8.82 55.63
N PHE A 4 17.22 8.09 54.72
CA PHE A 4 18.11 6.95 55.00
C PHE A 4 17.36 5.62 55.25
N LYS A 5 17.67 4.48 54.72
CA LYS A 5 18.92 3.76 54.39
C LYS A 5 18.57 2.46 53.66
N ARG A 6 19.38 2.12 52.68
CA ARG A 6 20.06 0.87 52.38
C ARG A 6 19.77 -0.34 53.26
N VAL A 7 19.60 -1.52 52.66
CA VAL A 7 20.35 -2.73 53.01
C VAL A 7 20.47 -3.65 51.78
N LEU A 8 21.63 -4.07 51.54
CA LEU A 8 22.30 -5.00 50.68
C LEU A 8 22.26 -6.40 51.32
N ALA A 9 22.05 -7.47 50.58
CA ALA A 9 22.64 -8.77 50.89
C ALA A 9 22.70 -9.69 49.64
N MET A 10 23.94 -10.10 49.36
CA MET A 10 24.40 -11.15 48.45
C MET A 10 24.09 -12.54 48.99
N THR A 11 24.04 -13.54 48.09
CA THR A 11 24.84 -14.78 48.14
C THR A 11 24.46 -15.68 46.96
N THR A 12 25.30 -15.83 46.01
CA THR A 12 26.19 -16.93 45.54
C THR A 12 25.72 -18.35 45.75
N ALA A 13 25.65 -19.14 44.66
CA ALA A 13 26.42 -20.37 44.52
C ALA A 13 26.28 -20.96 43.09
N ALA A 14 27.43 -21.19 42.53
CA ALA A 14 27.71 -21.88 41.26
C ALA A 14 27.66 -23.39 41.46
N VAL A 15 27.27 -24.13 40.42
CA VAL A 15 27.77 -25.50 40.18
C VAL A 15 28.01 -25.68 38.70
N MET A 16 29.28 -25.82 38.34
CA MET A 16 29.74 -26.35 37.05
C MET A 16 29.67 -27.87 37.06
N ALA A 17 29.29 -28.45 35.94
CA ALA A 17 29.68 -29.83 35.62
C ALA A 17 30.10 -29.90 34.15
N VAL A 18 31.42 -29.92 33.97
CA VAL A 18 32.15 -30.26 32.75
C VAL A 18 32.33 -31.77 32.72
N THR A 19 31.96 -32.43 31.65
CA THR A 19 32.50 -33.74 31.30
C THR A 19 32.99 -33.70 29.86
N ALA A 20 34.31 -33.59 29.76
CA ALA A 20 35.07 -33.89 28.55
C ALA A 20 35.31 -35.40 28.45
N PHE A 21 35.07 -35.97 27.28
CA PHE A 21 35.69 -37.22 26.90
C PHE A 21 36.45 -37.01 25.58
N ALA A 22 37.74 -37.02 25.70
CA ALA A 22 38.67 -37.20 24.60
C ALA A 22 38.96 -38.71 24.45
N GLY A 23 38.99 -39.17 23.21
CA GLY A 23 39.46 -40.49 22.88
C GLY A 23 40.01 -40.50 21.46
N CYS A 24 41.32 -40.61 21.35
CA CYS A 24 42.10 -40.66 20.12
C CYS A 24 42.15 -42.04 19.49
N SER A 25 42.19 -42.04 18.14
CA SER A 25 43.09 -42.76 17.25
C SER A 25 42.93 -44.30 17.08
N SER A 26 42.71 -44.76 15.88
CA SER A 26 43.75 -45.28 14.97
C SER A 26 43.14 -45.86 13.68
N ASN A 27 43.91 -45.78 12.63
CA ASN A 27 43.69 -46.30 11.26
C ASN A 27 43.35 -47.76 11.20
N ASN A 28 42.46 -48.22 10.35
CA ASN A 28 42.80 -49.09 9.24
C ASN A 28 41.71 -49.19 8.16
N ALA A 29 42.15 -49.27 6.93
CA ALA A 29 41.34 -49.43 5.72
C ALA A 29 40.62 -50.77 5.68
N ASN A 30 39.34 -50.79 5.26
CA ASN A 30 38.92 -51.73 4.22
C ASN A 30 37.54 -51.35 3.65
N SER A 31 37.39 -51.63 2.37
CA SER A 31 36.19 -51.47 1.52
C SER A 31 34.94 -52.09 2.10
N GLY A 32 33.83 -51.37 2.01
CA GLY A 32 32.50 -51.89 2.20
C GLY A 32 31.46 -50.84 1.79
N ASN A 33 31.00 -50.94 0.56
CA ASN A 33 29.91 -50.17 -0.01
C ASN A 33 28.63 -50.49 0.79
N VAL A 34 28.17 -49.54 1.59
CA VAL A 34 26.80 -49.52 2.12
C VAL A 34 26.20 -48.15 1.77
N GLY A 35 25.41 -48.14 0.72
CA GLY A 35 24.57 -47.01 0.34
C GLY A 35 23.58 -46.66 1.46
N GLY A 36 23.98 -45.79 2.33
CA GLY A 36 23.09 -45.07 3.20
C GLY A 36 22.54 -43.87 2.39
N SER A 37 21.42 -44.09 1.73
CA SER A 37 20.59 -43.02 1.22
C SER A 37 20.12 -42.23 2.44
N THR A 38 20.83 -41.19 2.81
CA THR A 38 20.26 -40.13 3.62
C THR A 38 19.21 -39.50 2.75
N ASN A 39 17.95 -39.82 2.99
CA ASN A 39 16.83 -39.01 2.57
C ASN A 39 17.06 -37.64 3.18
N VAL A 40 17.73 -36.76 2.43
CA VAL A 40 17.59 -35.33 2.58
C VAL A 40 16.12 -35.09 2.30
N ALA A 41 15.35 -34.76 3.33
CA ALA A 41 14.00 -34.30 3.15
C ALA A 41 14.05 -33.28 2.02
N ASP A 42 13.29 -33.52 0.96
CA ASP A 42 13.18 -32.61 -0.19
C ASP A 42 12.88 -31.24 0.41
N GLY A 43 13.82 -30.30 0.29
CA GLY A 43 13.71 -29.00 0.94
C GLY A 43 12.40 -28.37 0.47
N GLU A 44 11.58 -27.95 1.40
CA GLU A 44 10.29 -27.30 1.15
C GLU A 44 10.50 -26.20 0.11
N LYS A 45 9.97 -26.40 -1.09
CA LYS A 45 10.13 -25.44 -2.19
C LYS A 45 9.33 -24.20 -1.83
N THR A 46 9.93 -23.05 -2.02
CA THR A 46 9.32 -21.76 -1.68
C THR A 46 9.19 -20.90 -2.94
N ILE A 47 8.01 -20.29 -3.14
CA ILE A 47 7.78 -19.28 -4.14
C ILE A 47 7.89 -17.92 -3.44
N VAL A 48 8.83 -17.09 -3.90
CA VAL A 48 9.10 -15.78 -3.31
C VAL A 48 8.28 -14.71 -4.03
N ILE A 49 7.35 -14.12 -3.30
CA ILE A 49 6.60 -12.94 -3.72
C ILE A 49 7.34 -11.72 -3.20
N GLY A 50 7.82 -10.87 -4.11
CA GLY A 50 8.35 -9.56 -3.76
C GLY A 50 7.24 -8.52 -3.76
N GLY A 51 7.28 -7.59 -2.83
CA GLY A 51 6.41 -6.42 -2.81
C GLY A 51 7.21 -5.17 -2.50
N SER A 52 6.80 -4.02 -3.03
CA SER A 52 7.29 -2.74 -2.58
C SER A 52 6.15 -1.73 -2.46
N GLY A 53 6.32 -0.79 -1.57
CA GLY A 53 5.38 0.29 -1.33
C GLY A 53 5.87 1.17 -0.19
N PRO A 54 5.28 2.34 0.03
CA PRO A 54 5.70 3.25 1.07
C PRO A 54 5.44 2.65 2.46
N LEU A 55 6.51 2.36 3.21
CA LEU A 55 6.42 2.00 4.62
C LEU A 55 6.69 3.20 5.52
N THR A 56 7.25 4.26 4.94
CA THR A 56 7.54 5.55 5.58
C THR A 56 7.04 6.71 4.72
N GLY A 57 7.03 7.94 5.28
CA GLY A 57 6.59 9.15 4.58
C GLY A 57 5.08 9.35 4.52
N ASP A 58 4.65 10.25 3.62
CA ASP A 58 3.28 10.77 3.55
C ASP A 58 2.22 9.75 3.10
N ALA A 59 2.63 8.68 2.42
CA ALA A 59 1.77 7.63 1.91
C ALA A 59 1.92 6.29 2.66
N ALA A 60 2.58 6.30 3.82
CA ALA A 60 2.96 5.08 4.54
C ALA A 60 1.79 4.15 4.88
N GLN A 61 0.60 4.69 5.14
CA GLN A 61 -0.59 3.88 5.47
C GLN A 61 -0.98 2.93 4.33
N TYR A 62 -0.76 3.32 3.08
CA TYR A 62 -1.06 2.45 1.94
C TYR A 62 -0.12 1.23 1.92
N GLY A 63 1.19 1.48 1.94
CA GLY A 63 2.18 0.41 1.85
C GLY A 63 2.17 -0.52 3.06
N VAL A 64 1.96 0.01 4.27
CA VAL A 64 1.81 -0.79 5.48
C VAL A 64 0.57 -1.69 5.38
N GLY A 65 -0.58 -1.14 4.96
CA GLY A 65 -1.80 -1.91 4.75
C GLY A 65 -1.63 -3.02 3.72
N VAL A 66 -1.01 -2.72 2.58
CA VAL A 66 -0.70 -3.68 1.51
C VAL A 66 0.23 -4.80 2.02
N LYS A 67 1.34 -4.44 2.66
CA LYS A 67 2.27 -5.43 3.23
C LYS A 67 1.60 -6.36 4.22
N ASN A 68 0.81 -5.80 5.12
CA ASN A 68 0.08 -6.57 6.12
C ASN A 68 -0.91 -7.54 5.47
N ALA A 69 -1.67 -7.07 4.49
CA ALA A 69 -2.65 -7.88 3.79
C ALA A 69 -2.03 -9.00 2.96
N ILE A 70 -0.92 -8.73 2.25
CA ILE A 70 -0.15 -9.76 1.55
C ILE A 70 0.34 -10.82 2.56
N GLN A 71 0.90 -10.40 3.70
CA GLN A 71 1.40 -11.34 4.71
C GLN A 71 0.28 -12.19 5.30
N LEU A 72 -0.89 -11.60 5.55
CA LEU A 72 -2.08 -12.33 6.01
C LEU A 72 -2.48 -13.41 5.01
N ALA A 73 -2.64 -13.05 3.75
CA ALA A 73 -3.03 -13.97 2.69
C ALA A 73 -1.99 -15.07 2.46
N VAL A 74 -0.70 -14.74 2.48
CA VAL A 74 0.41 -15.71 2.42
C VAL A 74 0.32 -16.72 3.58
N ASN A 75 0.07 -16.24 4.79
CA ASN A 75 -0.07 -17.11 5.95
C ASN A 75 -1.26 -18.08 5.81
N GLU A 76 -2.40 -17.60 5.31
CA GLU A 76 -3.59 -18.42 5.08
C GLU A 76 -3.36 -19.46 3.98
N VAL A 77 -2.77 -19.08 2.85
CA VAL A 77 -2.43 -20.00 1.76
C VAL A 77 -1.47 -21.09 2.29
N ASN A 78 -0.46 -20.69 3.05
CA ASN A 78 0.50 -21.61 3.63
C ASN A 78 -0.14 -22.57 4.67
N ALA A 79 -1.07 -22.09 5.48
CA ALA A 79 -1.82 -22.91 6.43
C ALA A 79 -2.72 -23.94 5.72
N ALA A 80 -3.24 -23.59 4.54
CA ALA A 80 -4.03 -24.49 3.69
C ALA A 80 -3.18 -25.52 2.92
N GLY A 81 -1.84 -25.52 3.06
CA GLY A 81 -0.93 -26.48 2.41
C GLY A 81 0.02 -25.86 1.39
N GLY A 82 -0.12 -24.57 1.10
CA GLY A 82 0.64 -23.86 0.07
C GLY A 82 0.04 -24.06 -1.33
N VAL A 83 0.81 -23.82 -2.37
CA VAL A 83 0.41 -23.91 -3.78
C VAL A 83 1.22 -25.00 -4.46
N ASN A 84 0.57 -26.06 -4.95
CA ASN A 84 1.23 -27.24 -5.53
C ASN A 84 2.35 -27.82 -4.63
N GLY A 85 2.13 -27.81 -3.30
CA GLY A 85 3.11 -28.27 -2.31
C GLY A 85 4.26 -27.30 -2.03
N ASN A 86 4.23 -26.10 -2.62
CA ASN A 86 5.22 -25.04 -2.35
C ASN A 86 4.64 -24.05 -1.34
N LYS A 87 5.47 -23.53 -0.44
CA LYS A 87 5.10 -22.42 0.44
C LYS A 87 5.32 -21.08 -0.25
N LEU A 88 4.48 -20.12 0.06
CA LEU A 88 4.69 -18.73 -0.33
C LEU A 88 5.55 -18.01 0.72
N LYS A 89 6.43 -17.15 0.27
CA LYS A 89 7.24 -16.26 1.14
C LYS A 89 7.14 -14.84 0.63
N LEU A 90 6.79 -13.90 1.53
CA LEU A 90 6.85 -12.47 1.23
C LEU A 90 8.24 -11.92 1.55
N VAL A 91 8.78 -11.10 0.63
CA VAL A 91 9.83 -10.12 0.88
C VAL A 91 9.29 -8.76 0.48
N PHE A 92 9.51 -7.73 1.30
CA PHE A 92 8.87 -6.42 1.08
C PHE A 92 9.83 -5.28 1.40
N GLU A 93 9.99 -4.32 0.47
CA GLU A 93 10.89 -3.18 0.58
C GLU A 93 10.12 -1.86 0.61
N ASP A 94 10.67 -0.87 1.31
CA ASP A 94 10.16 0.50 1.36
C ASP A 94 10.63 1.27 0.11
N ASP A 95 9.70 1.74 -0.71
CA ASP A 95 9.99 2.60 -1.87
C ASP A 95 9.70 4.09 -1.58
N GLU A 96 9.19 4.40 -0.38
CA GLU A 96 8.84 5.75 0.10
C GLU A 96 7.89 6.52 -0.84
N ALA A 97 7.13 5.84 -1.69
CA ALA A 97 6.34 6.41 -2.79
C ALA A 97 7.17 7.27 -3.76
N ASP A 98 8.45 6.96 -3.90
CA ASP A 98 9.36 7.67 -4.81
C ASP A 98 9.20 7.17 -6.25
N SER A 99 9.11 8.09 -7.18
CA SER A 99 8.99 7.81 -8.63
C SER A 99 10.33 7.64 -9.34
N GLY A 100 11.41 7.45 -8.60
CA GLY A 100 12.76 7.39 -9.13
C GLY A 100 13.62 6.32 -8.47
N ASP A 101 14.78 6.73 -7.98
CA ASP A 101 15.85 5.84 -7.54
C ASP A 101 15.47 4.90 -6.40
N LYS A 102 14.61 5.33 -5.46
CA LYS A 102 14.22 4.48 -4.32
C LYS A 102 13.36 3.30 -4.78
N ALA A 103 12.38 3.54 -5.65
CA ALA A 103 11.56 2.47 -6.22
C ALA A 103 12.42 1.47 -6.99
N VAL A 104 13.36 1.97 -7.80
CA VAL A 104 14.31 1.12 -8.55
C VAL A 104 15.22 0.32 -7.62
N ASN A 105 15.72 0.93 -6.55
CA ASN A 105 16.57 0.25 -5.57
C ASN A 105 15.80 -0.82 -4.80
N ALA A 106 14.55 -0.53 -4.37
CA ALA A 106 13.67 -1.50 -3.73
C ALA A 106 13.45 -2.72 -4.65
N TYR A 107 13.12 -2.48 -5.91
CA TYR A 107 12.97 -3.56 -6.90
C TYR A 107 14.24 -4.42 -7.06
N ASN A 108 15.41 -3.79 -7.18
CA ASN A 108 16.67 -4.52 -7.31
C ASN A 108 16.98 -5.35 -6.06
N THR A 109 16.72 -4.79 -4.86
CA THR A 109 16.89 -5.51 -3.59
C THR A 109 15.98 -6.74 -3.52
N LEU A 110 14.72 -6.62 -3.97
CA LEU A 110 13.80 -7.76 -4.04
C LEU A 110 14.29 -8.86 -4.99
N LYS A 111 14.87 -8.49 -6.13
CA LYS A 111 15.51 -9.46 -7.05
C LYS A 111 16.66 -10.20 -6.36
N ASP A 112 17.53 -9.48 -5.66
CA ASP A 112 18.66 -10.06 -4.94
C ASP A 112 18.19 -11.00 -3.81
N GLN A 113 17.01 -10.76 -3.25
CA GLN A 113 16.34 -11.63 -2.27
C GLN A 113 15.62 -12.83 -2.91
N GLY A 114 15.71 -12.98 -4.23
CA GLY A 114 15.15 -14.12 -4.97
C GLY A 114 13.68 -14.00 -5.35
N MET A 115 13.17 -12.76 -5.50
CA MET A 115 11.81 -12.52 -6.00
C MET A 115 11.55 -13.23 -7.33
N GLN A 116 10.43 -13.96 -7.40
CA GLN A 116 9.96 -14.67 -8.60
C GLN A 116 8.70 -14.04 -9.19
N ILE A 117 7.88 -13.42 -8.35
CA ILE A 117 6.65 -12.70 -8.71
C ILE A 117 6.70 -11.36 -7.99
N PHE A 118 6.38 -10.29 -8.68
CA PHE A 118 6.33 -8.95 -8.10
C PHE A 118 4.88 -8.50 -7.89
N LEU A 119 4.42 -8.50 -6.63
CA LEU A 119 3.13 -7.95 -6.20
C LEU A 119 3.37 -6.53 -5.65
N GLY A 120 3.42 -5.57 -6.54
CA GLY A 120 3.77 -4.15 -6.25
C GLY A 120 4.06 -3.40 -7.57
N THR A 121 4.33 -2.10 -7.54
CA THR A 121 4.36 -1.26 -6.34
C THR A 121 2.96 -0.82 -5.89
N VAL A 122 2.87 0.01 -4.83
CA VAL A 122 1.61 0.53 -4.32
C VAL A 122 1.20 1.83 -5.01
N THR A 123 2.11 2.79 -5.17
CA THR A 123 1.83 4.08 -5.83
C THR A 123 2.17 4.07 -7.32
N THR A 124 1.43 4.85 -8.09
CA THR A 124 1.59 4.96 -9.54
C THR A 124 3.00 5.39 -9.93
N GLY A 125 3.54 6.43 -9.28
CA GLY A 125 4.88 6.94 -9.60
C GLY A 125 5.97 5.89 -9.43
N SER A 126 5.97 5.17 -8.31
CA SER A 126 6.92 4.07 -8.05
C SER A 126 6.73 2.92 -9.05
N CYS A 127 5.49 2.61 -9.44
CA CYS A 127 5.21 1.56 -10.41
C CYS A 127 5.77 1.89 -11.79
N LEU A 128 5.54 3.10 -12.29
CA LEU A 128 6.07 3.56 -13.57
C LEU A 128 7.60 3.54 -13.62
N ALA A 129 8.28 3.72 -12.50
CA ALA A 129 9.75 3.63 -12.42
C ALA A 129 10.30 2.21 -12.63
N VAL A 130 9.48 1.17 -12.45
CA VAL A 130 9.93 -0.23 -12.46
C VAL A 130 9.27 -1.13 -13.51
N VAL A 131 8.19 -0.71 -14.18
CA VAL A 131 7.48 -1.56 -15.16
C VAL A 131 8.37 -2.05 -16.30
N ASP A 132 9.26 -1.20 -16.82
CA ASP A 132 10.19 -1.60 -17.88
C ASP A 132 11.30 -2.52 -17.37
N LYS A 133 11.69 -2.38 -16.11
CA LYS A 133 12.67 -3.28 -15.49
C LYS A 133 12.08 -4.66 -15.28
N SER A 134 10.85 -4.76 -14.79
CA SER A 134 10.16 -6.04 -14.64
C SER A 134 9.99 -6.75 -15.98
N LYS A 135 9.73 -5.99 -17.05
CA LYS A 135 9.68 -6.51 -18.42
C LYS A 135 11.04 -7.05 -18.88
N GLN A 136 12.11 -6.27 -18.71
CA GLN A 136 13.48 -6.68 -19.07
C GLN A 136 13.92 -7.94 -18.33
N ASP A 137 13.55 -8.06 -17.06
CA ASP A 137 13.87 -9.19 -16.19
C ASP A 137 12.92 -10.39 -16.38
N ASN A 138 11.88 -10.25 -17.21
CA ASN A 138 10.83 -11.24 -17.43
C ASN A 138 10.14 -11.68 -16.10
N ILE A 139 9.90 -10.73 -15.20
CA ILE A 139 9.20 -10.96 -13.93
C ILE A 139 7.74 -10.55 -14.10
N PHE A 140 6.82 -11.46 -13.77
CA PHE A 140 5.40 -11.14 -13.72
C PHE A 140 5.16 -10.10 -12.63
N GLN A 141 4.55 -8.97 -13.03
CA GLN A 141 4.23 -7.85 -12.15
C GLN A 141 2.71 -7.71 -12.02
N PHE A 142 2.24 -7.61 -10.77
CA PHE A 142 0.83 -7.44 -10.45
C PHE A 142 0.69 -6.37 -9.37
N THR A 143 0.25 -5.16 -9.76
CA THR A 143 0.09 -4.08 -8.81
C THR A 143 -1.28 -4.11 -8.14
N PRO A 144 -1.37 -3.96 -6.80
CA PRO A 144 -2.65 -3.89 -6.11
C PRO A 144 -3.37 -2.55 -6.33
N SER A 145 -2.62 -1.45 -6.52
CA SER A 145 -3.18 -0.11 -6.38
C SER A 145 -2.60 0.97 -7.30
N ALA A 146 -1.45 0.75 -7.92
CA ALA A 146 -0.96 1.70 -8.93
C ALA A 146 -1.92 1.74 -10.12
N SER A 147 -2.52 2.89 -10.39
CA SER A 147 -3.77 3.02 -11.15
C SER A 147 -3.65 3.74 -12.50
N ALA A 148 -2.49 4.34 -12.84
CA ALA A 148 -2.28 4.88 -14.17
C ALA A 148 -2.35 3.76 -15.22
N GLN A 149 -2.87 4.09 -16.41
CA GLN A 149 -3.01 3.12 -17.50
C GLN A 149 -1.65 2.59 -17.98
N ASP A 150 -0.61 3.40 -17.90
CA ASP A 150 0.73 3.04 -18.35
C ASP A 150 1.42 1.99 -17.45
N VAL A 151 0.91 1.73 -16.23
CA VAL A 151 1.46 0.68 -15.36
C VAL A 151 1.23 -0.74 -15.91
N ILE A 152 0.30 -0.89 -16.85
CA ILE A 152 -0.01 -2.15 -17.56
C ILE A 152 0.32 -2.08 -19.05
N ALA A 153 1.20 -1.17 -19.46
CA ALA A 153 1.61 -1.06 -20.87
C ALA A 153 2.38 -2.29 -21.37
N ASN A 154 3.04 -3.01 -20.49
CA ASN A 154 3.79 -4.23 -20.80
C ASN A 154 2.94 -5.48 -20.56
N ASP A 155 3.14 -6.51 -21.40
CA ASP A 155 2.37 -7.77 -21.41
C ASP A 155 2.61 -8.68 -20.19
N ASN A 156 3.58 -8.35 -19.34
CA ASN A 156 3.86 -9.01 -18.06
C ASN A 156 3.34 -8.21 -16.85
N CYS A 157 2.68 -7.06 -17.07
CA CYS A 157 2.21 -6.16 -16.04
C CYS A 157 0.68 -6.12 -15.99
N PHE A 158 0.12 -6.30 -14.80
CA PHE A 158 -1.32 -6.34 -14.55
C PHE A 158 -1.65 -5.50 -13.31
N GLN A 159 -2.90 -5.04 -13.20
CA GLN A 159 -3.40 -4.31 -12.04
C GLN A 159 -4.73 -4.90 -11.57
N ILE A 160 -5.00 -4.81 -10.26
CA ILE A 160 -6.27 -5.22 -9.63
C ILE A 160 -7.22 -4.04 -9.58
N CYS A 161 -6.72 -2.86 -9.20
CA CYS A 161 -7.50 -1.64 -9.03
C CYS A 161 -8.07 -1.10 -10.35
N PHE A 162 -9.02 -0.21 -10.25
CA PHE A 162 -9.51 0.56 -11.40
C PHE A 162 -8.48 1.61 -11.85
N THR A 163 -8.61 2.08 -13.12
CA THR A 163 -7.64 3.03 -13.70
C THR A 163 -7.94 4.49 -13.34
N ASP A 164 -6.92 5.36 -13.38
CA ASP A 164 -7.07 6.81 -13.19
C ASP A 164 -8.11 7.45 -14.11
N PRO A 165 -8.14 7.13 -15.43
CA PRO A 165 -9.20 7.63 -16.30
C PRO A 165 -10.61 7.22 -15.84
N ASN A 166 -10.78 6.00 -15.34
CA ASN A 166 -12.06 5.54 -14.82
C ASN A 166 -12.45 6.29 -13.53
N GLN A 167 -11.48 6.56 -12.63
CA GLN A 167 -11.73 7.35 -11.43
C GLN A 167 -12.20 8.76 -11.77
N GLY A 168 -11.47 9.45 -12.66
CA GLY A 168 -11.84 10.81 -13.07
C GLY A 168 -13.21 10.88 -13.70
N LYS A 169 -13.49 9.97 -14.64
CA LYS A 169 -14.77 9.89 -15.32
C LYS A 169 -15.91 9.58 -14.34
N ALA A 170 -15.79 8.52 -13.55
CA ALA A 170 -16.82 8.12 -12.59
C ALA A 170 -17.12 9.20 -11.55
N SER A 171 -16.10 9.95 -11.12
CA SER A 171 -16.28 11.07 -10.21
C SER A 171 -17.10 12.19 -10.81
N ALA A 172 -16.83 12.58 -12.06
CA ALA A 172 -17.62 13.60 -12.76
C ALA A 172 -19.05 13.14 -13.03
N ASP A 173 -19.23 11.89 -13.47
CA ASP A 173 -20.54 11.26 -13.65
C ASP A 173 -21.35 11.30 -12.35
N TYR A 174 -20.76 10.87 -11.23
CA TYR A 174 -21.44 10.85 -9.95
C TYR A 174 -21.87 12.25 -9.48
N ILE A 175 -20.97 13.24 -9.60
CA ILE A 175 -21.24 14.62 -9.19
C ILE A 175 -22.41 15.20 -10.00
N ALA A 176 -22.41 14.99 -11.31
CA ALA A 176 -23.44 15.50 -12.21
C ALA A 176 -24.78 14.77 -12.04
N ASP A 177 -24.76 13.45 -12.11
CA ASP A 177 -25.99 12.63 -12.12
C ASP A 177 -26.72 12.72 -10.77
N ASN A 178 -25.99 12.88 -9.66
CA ASN A 178 -26.58 13.07 -8.33
C ASN A 178 -26.76 14.55 -7.94
N LYS A 179 -26.44 15.49 -8.84
CA LYS A 179 -26.57 16.94 -8.62
C LYS A 179 -25.87 17.40 -7.33
N VAL A 180 -24.68 16.84 -7.08
CA VAL A 180 -23.93 17.12 -5.85
C VAL A 180 -23.49 18.59 -5.82
N ALA A 181 -23.01 19.10 -6.96
CA ALA A 181 -22.61 20.50 -7.17
C ALA A 181 -22.61 20.81 -8.66
N THR A 182 -22.60 22.11 -9.01
CA THR A 182 -22.47 22.58 -10.40
C THR A 182 -21.18 23.35 -10.62
N LYS A 183 -20.67 24.03 -9.59
CA LYS A 183 -19.42 24.80 -9.61
C LYS A 183 -18.32 24.08 -8.87
N ILE A 184 -17.33 23.61 -9.60
CA ILE A 184 -16.29 22.73 -9.09
C ILE A 184 -14.95 23.47 -9.04
N GLY A 185 -14.30 23.45 -7.88
CA GLY A 185 -12.86 23.72 -7.76
C GLY A 185 -12.10 22.40 -7.86
N VAL A 186 -10.90 22.42 -8.40
CA VAL A 186 -9.99 21.28 -8.41
C VAL A 186 -8.65 21.72 -7.81
N ILE A 187 -8.10 20.87 -6.92
CA ILE A 187 -6.72 21.03 -6.42
C ILE A 187 -6.02 19.69 -6.62
N TYR A 188 -4.96 19.67 -7.43
CA TYR A 188 -4.28 18.44 -7.82
C TYR A 188 -2.75 18.59 -7.79
N ASP A 189 -2.01 17.49 -7.71
CA ASP A 189 -0.55 17.45 -7.82
C ASP A 189 -0.15 17.31 -9.30
N SER A 190 0.39 18.36 -9.88
CA SER A 190 0.83 18.35 -11.28
C SER A 190 2.15 17.62 -11.51
N SER A 191 2.85 17.26 -10.44
CA SER A 191 4.09 16.47 -10.49
C SER A 191 3.88 14.96 -10.30
N ASP A 192 2.63 14.54 -10.00
CA ASP A 192 2.27 13.14 -9.80
C ASP A 192 1.40 12.62 -10.96
N ALA A 193 1.78 11.47 -11.53
CA ALA A 193 1.09 10.87 -12.66
C ALA A 193 -0.33 10.40 -12.29
N TYR A 194 -0.52 9.85 -11.08
CA TYR A 194 -1.81 9.47 -10.53
C TYR A 194 -2.77 10.68 -10.49
N SER A 195 -2.35 11.73 -9.80
CA SER A 195 -3.15 12.93 -9.60
C SER A 195 -3.51 13.62 -10.92
N SER A 196 -2.53 13.78 -11.81
CA SER A 196 -2.70 14.39 -13.13
C SER A 196 -3.58 13.52 -14.06
N GLY A 197 -3.45 12.19 -13.97
CA GLY A 197 -4.25 11.25 -14.77
C GLY A 197 -5.74 11.35 -14.43
N ILE A 198 -6.07 11.32 -13.16
CA ILE A 198 -7.46 11.48 -12.69
C ILE A 198 -8.01 12.86 -13.05
N TYR A 199 -7.22 13.94 -12.79
CA TYR A 199 -7.64 15.29 -13.11
C TYR A 199 -7.97 15.47 -14.59
N ASN A 200 -7.13 15.00 -15.50
CA ASN A 200 -7.34 15.14 -16.94
C ASN A 200 -8.61 14.43 -17.41
N ALA A 201 -8.88 13.23 -16.92
CA ALA A 201 -10.09 12.49 -17.23
C ALA A 201 -11.33 13.17 -16.62
N PHE A 202 -11.24 13.61 -15.35
CA PHE A 202 -12.29 14.36 -14.68
C PHE A 202 -12.65 15.64 -15.44
N LYS A 203 -11.67 16.43 -15.85
CA LYS A 203 -11.86 17.66 -16.61
C LYS A 203 -12.64 17.42 -17.91
N THR A 204 -12.25 16.37 -18.63
CA THR A 204 -12.89 16.00 -19.90
C THR A 204 -14.36 15.62 -19.68
N GLU A 205 -14.62 14.76 -18.72
CA GLU A 205 -15.98 14.29 -18.43
C GLU A 205 -16.84 15.37 -17.79
N ALA A 206 -16.28 16.20 -16.90
CA ALA A 206 -16.97 17.34 -16.29
C ALA A 206 -17.51 18.30 -17.35
N ALA A 207 -16.73 18.60 -18.38
CA ALA A 207 -17.18 19.42 -19.52
C ALA A 207 -18.32 18.73 -20.30
N ALA A 208 -18.24 17.43 -20.53
CA ALA A 208 -19.29 16.65 -21.21
C ALA A 208 -20.60 16.61 -20.40
N LYS A 209 -20.50 16.62 -19.07
CA LYS A 209 -21.66 16.61 -18.14
C LYS A 209 -22.18 18.01 -17.80
N GLY A 210 -21.57 19.07 -18.30
CA GLY A 210 -21.99 20.45 -18.05
C GLY A 210 -21.65 20.95 -16.63
N LEU A 211 -20.66 20.35 -15.97
CA LEU A 211 -20.11 20.89 -14.72
C LEU A 211 -19.18 22.06 -15.04
N GLU A 212 -19.26 23.12 -14.24
CA GLU A 212 -18.43 24.32 -14.39
C GLU A 212 -17.17 24.20 -13.52
N LEU A 213 -16.00 24.06 -14.14
CA LEU A 213 -14.71 24.12 -13.43
C LEU A 213 -14.33 25.57 -13.19
N VAL A 214 -14.79 26.14 -12.06
CA VAL A 214 -14.56 27.56 -11.72
C VAL A 214 -13.13 27.83 -11.27
N SER A 215 -12.42 26.81 -10.74
CA SER A 215 -11.04 26.94 -10.26
C SER A 215 -10.30 25.64 -10.53
N GLU A 216 -9.16 25.75 -11.21
CA GLU A 216 -8.28 24.64 -11.50
C GLU A 216 -6.88 25.01 -10.97
N GLN A 217 -6.51 24.46 -9.82
CA GLN A 217 -5.30 24.80 -9.09
C GLN A 217 -4.39 23.58 -8.95
N SER A 218 -3.10 23.79 -9.08
CA SER A 218 -2.13 22.74 -8.87
C SER A 218 -1.13 23.08 -7.77
N PHE A 219 -0.47 22.03 -7.30
CA PHE A 219 0.75 22.11 -6.51
C PHE A 219 1.75 21.08 -7.04
N THR A 220 2.93 21.01 -6.47
CA THR A 220 3.95 20.02 -6.79
C THR A 220 4.50 19.40 -5.50
N LYS A 221 5.28 18.33 -5.60
CA LYS A 221 5.96 17.69 -4.47
C LYS A 221 6.78 18.68 -3.62
N ASP A 222 7.24 19.80 -4.20
CA ASP A 222 8.04 20.81 -3.50
C ASP A 222 7.18 21.87 -2.81
N SER A 223 5.87 21.91 -3.04
CA SER A 223 4.93 22.92 -2.52
C SER A 223 3.65 22.29 -1.91
N LYS A 224 3.78 21.14 -1.25
CA LYS A 224 2.67 20.30 -0.78
C LYS A 224 2.23 20.51 0.68
N THR A 225 2.53 21.65 1.27
CA THR A 225 2.21 21.91 2.69
C THR A 225 1.36 23.16 2.93
N ASP A 226 1.41 24.17 2.04
CA ASP A 226 0.59 25.37 2.10
C ASP A 226 -0.28 25.46 0.85
N PHE A 227 -1.58 25.41 1.06
CA PHE A 227 -2.62 25.45 0.03
C PHE A 227 -3.48 26.72 0.10
N SER A 228 -3.03 27.73 0.85
CA SER A 228 -3.80 28.94 1.10
C SER A 228 -4.21 29.67 -0.17
N ALA A 229 -3.32 29.73 -1.18
CA ALA A 229 -3.59 30.36 -2.45
C ALA A 229 -4.63 29.60 -3.27
N GLN A 230 -4.51 28.27 -3.35
CA GLN A 230 -5.44 27.40 -4.07
C GLN A 230 -6.85 27.44 -3.44
N ILE A 231 -6.90 27.40 -2.11
CA ILE A 231 -8.15 27.48 -1.33
C ILE A 231 -8.81 28.84 -1.53
N ALA A 232 -8.03 29.95 -1.50
CA ALA A 232 -8.53 31.29 -1.72
C ALA A 232 -9.11 31.46 -3.12
N ASP A 233 -8.48 30.91 -4.15
CA ASP A 233 -8.98 30.96 -5.53
C ASP A 233 -10.30 30.19 -5.66
N CYS A 234 -10.40 28.96 -5.13
CA CYS A 234 -11.62 28.17 -5.11
C CYS A 234 -12.76 28.93 -4.39
N LYS A 235 -12.47 29.51 -3.22
CA LYS A 235 -13.44 30.29 -2.44
C LYS A 235 -13.93 31.53 -3.18
N ASN A 236 -13.02 32.33 -3.73
CA ASN A 236 -13.34 33.58 -4.40
C ASN A 236 -14.14 33.35 -5.69
N LYS A 237 -13.94 32.24 -6.36
CA LYS A 237 -14.68 31.85 -7.57
C LYS A 237 -15.98 31.10 -7.25
N GLY A 238 -16.30 30.90 -5.98
CA GLY A 238 -17.56 30.33 -5.53
C GLY A 238 -17.70 28.82 -5.81
N ALA A 239 -16.60 28.07 -5.68
CA ALA A 239 -16.66 26.61 -5.77
C ALA A 239 -17.59 26.04 -4.69
N GLU A 240 -18.56 25.23 -5.09
CA GLU A 240 -19.51 24.54 -4.23
C GLU A 240 -18.95 23.18 -3.75
N LEU A 241 -18.07 22.62 -4.58
CA LEU A 241 -17.34 21.38 -4.30
C LEU A 241 -15.89 21.57 -4.73
N VAL A 242 -14.96 21.02 -3.95
CA VAL A 242 -13.54 20.91 -4.32
C VAL A 242 -13.23 19.42 -4.57
N PHE A 243 -12.85 19.12 -5.82
CA PHE A 243 -12.37 17.81 -6.21
C PHE A 243 -10.88 17.68 -5.92
N LEU A 244 -10.51 16.60 -5.20
CA LEU A 244 -9.17 16.34 -4.68
C LEU A 244 -8.63 14.99 -5.19
N PRO A 245 -8.15 14.89 -6.44
CA PRO A 245 -7.50 13.69 -6.95
C PRO A 245 -6.06 13.61 -6.42
N ILE A 246 -5.89 13.44 -5.11
CA ILE A 246 -4.62 13.52 -4.38
C ILE A 246 -4.60 12.51 -3.25
N TYR A 247 -3.45 12.34 -2.60
CA TYR A 247 -3.31 11.46 -1.45
C TYR A 247 -3.81 12.09 -0.14
N TYR A 248 -4.17 11.24 0.81
CA TYR A 248 -4.84 11.60 2.06
C TYR A 248 -4.09 12.64 2.89
N GLN A 249 -2.75 12.65 2.87
CA GLN A 249 -1.96 13.58 3.68
C GLN A 249 -2.16 15.03 3.22
N GLN A 250 -2.07 15.31 1.93
CA GLN A 250 -2.31 16.64 1.37
C GLN A 250 -3.79 17.04 1.50
N ALA A 251 -4.70 16.08 1.32
CA ALA A 251 -6.12 16.31 1.53
C ALA A 251 -6.41 16.77 2.97
N SER A 252 -5.81 16.15 3.98
CA SER A 252 -5.97 16.55 5.39
C SER A 252 -5.55 17.99 5.66
N LEU A 253 -4.46 18.43 5.02
CA LEU A 253 -3.97 19.81 5.11
C LEU A 253 -4.94 20.77 4.42
N ILE A 254 -5.46 20.43 3.23
CA ILE A 254 -6.44 21.24 2.51
C ILE A 254 -7.73 21.40 3.34
N LEU A 255 -8.26 20.32 3.92
CA LEU A 255 -9.42 20.39 4.78
C LEU A 255 -9.20 21.31 5.97
N THR A 256 -8.06 21.15 6.66
CA THR A 256 -7.69 21.96 7.82
C THR A 256 -7.54 23.44 7.44
N GLN A 257 -6.85 23.73 6.35
CA GLN A 257 -6.63 25.12 5.89
C GLN A 257 -7.91 25.74 5.36
N SER A 258 -8.80 24.96 4.73
CA SER A 258 -10.13 25.43 4.29
C SER A 258 -10.98 25.86 5.48
N LYS A 259 -11.01 25.06 6.56
CA LYS A 259 -11.69 25.43 7.83
C LYS A 259 -11.14 26.76 8.36
N ASN A 260 -9.81 26.89 8.43
CA ASN A 260 -9.16 28.11 8.93
C ASN A 260 -9.44 29.34 8.05
N ALA A 261 -9.60 29.16 6.75
CA ALA A 261 -9.98 30.19 5.80
C ALA A 261 -11.49 30.53 5.82
N GLY A 262 -12.30 29.82 6.62
CA GLY A 262 -13.75 29.97 6.61
C GLY A 262 -14.37 29.59 5.26
N PHE A 263 -13.84 28.55 4.62
CA PHE A 263 -14.34 27.97 3.38
C PHE A 263 -14.79 26.53 3.63
N ALA A 264 -16.07 26.26 3.46
CA ALA A 264 -16.69 24.99 3.75
C ALA A 264 -17.47 24.43 2.52
N PRO A 265 -16.76 24.09 1.44
CA PRO A 265 -17.35 23.45 0.29
C PRO A 265 -17.62 21.95 0.61
N LYS A 266 -18.29 21.25 -0.28
CA LYS A 266 -18.20 19.79 -0.29
C LYS A 266 -16.82 19.38 -0.78
N PHE A 267 -16.31 18.23 -0.29
CA PHE A 267 -15.07 17.64 -0.79
C PHE A 267 -15.35 16.27 -1.39
N PHE A 268 -14.71 16.01 -2.52
CA PHE A 268 -14.79 14.73 -3.21
C PHE A 268 -13.41 14.35 -3.74
N GLY A 269 -12.98 13.12 -3.61
CA GLY A 269 -11.70 12.66 -4.14
C GLY A 269 -11.74 11.27 -4.74
N GLY A 270 -10.59 10.86 -5.26
CA GLY A 270 -10.34 9.50 -5.69
C GLY A 270 -10.04 8.56 -4.52
N ASP A 271 -9.58 7.38 -4.84
CA ASP A 271 -9.16 6.35 -3.88
C ASP A 271 -8.04 6.80 -2.95
N GLY A 272 -7.20 7.74 -3.39
CA GLY A 272 -6.12 8.32 -2.59
C GLY A 272 -6.57 9.09 -1.34
N LEU A 273 -7.87 9.32 -1.12
CA LEU A 273 -8.37 9.85 0.14
C LEU A 273 -8.56 8.76 1.21
N ASP A 274 -8.49 7.48 0.86
CA ASP A 274 -8.58 6.40 1.86
C ASP A 274 -7.39 6.48 2.83
N GLY A 275 -7.68 6.35 4.12
CA GLY A 275 -6.69 6.58 5.19
C GLY A 275 -6.77 7.98 5.83
N LEU A 276 -7.56 8.93 5.28
CA LEU A 276 -7.70 10.28 5.82
C LEU A 276 -8.03 10.31 7.32
N THR A 277 -8.95 9.46 7.77
CA THR A 277 -9.40 9.38 9.15
C THR A 277 -8.41 8.68 10.09
N SER A 278 -7.40 8.02 9.54
CA SER A 278 -6.37 7.31 10.30
C SER A 278 -5.11 8.13 10.56
N ILE A 279 -5.08 9.39 10.08
CA ILE A 279 -3.94 10.29 10.29
C ILE A 279 -3.84 10.68 11.77
N LYS A 280 -2.67 10.45 12.34
CA LYS A 280 -2.41 10.82 13.73
C LYS A 280 -2.58 12.33 13.97
N ASN A 281 -3.37 12.68 14.97
CA ASN A 281 -3.70 14.07 15.35
C ASN A 281 -4.52 14.86 14.30
N PHE A 282 -5.07 14.24 13.28
CA PHE A 282 -6.03 14.89 12.42
C PHE A 282 -7.39 15.02 13.12
N ASP A 283 -8.02 16.18 12.99
CA ASP A 283 -9.40 16.39 13.45
C ASP A 283 -10.36 15.69 12.49
N THR A 284 -10.74 14.46 12.83
CA THR A 284 -11.58 13.60 11.99
C THR A 284 -12.97 14.18 11.73
N SER A 285 -13.42 15.19 12.52
CA SER A 285 -14.67 15.90 12.25
C SER A 285 -14.61 16.67 10.91
N LEU A 286 -13.41 16.97 10.41
CA LEU A 286 -13.22 17.61 9.09
C LEU A 286 -13.45 16.65 7.93
N ALA A 287 -13.41 15.35 8.18
CA ALA A 287 -13.71 14.34 7.17
C ALA A 287 -15.21 14.03 7.07
N GLU A 288 -16.04 14.57 7.95
CA GLU A 288 -17.48 14.35 7.87
C GLU A 288 -18.05 14.97 6.60
N GLY A 289 -18.75 14.14 5.81
CA GLY A 289 -19.31 14.54 4.51
C GLY A 289 -18.30 14.57 3.36
N VAL A 290 -17.04 14.26 3.59
CA VAL A 290 -16.07 14.01 2.51
C VAL A 290 -16.45 12.73 1.78
N MET A 291 -16.49 12.80 0.45
CA MET A 291 -16.80 11.68 -0.43
C MET A 291 -15.52 11.21 -1.11
N LEU A 292 -15.38 9.90 -1.28
CA LEU A 292 -14.30 9.32 -2.08
C LEU A 292 -14.83 8.19 -2.97
N LEU A 293 -14.14 7.95 -4.06
CA LEU A 293 -14.38 6.79 -4.91
C LEU A 293 -13.58 5.61 -4.36
N THR A 294 -14.24 4.49 -4.08
CA THR A 294 -13.59 3.28 -3.57
C THR A 294 -14.33 2.02 -4.03
N PRO A 295 -13.65 0.93 -4.38
CA PRO A 295 -14.29 -0.35 -4.64
C PRO A 295 -14.59 -1.15 -3.36
N PHE A 296 -14.06 -0.71 -2.21
CA PHE A 296 -14.09 -1.44 -0.95
C PHE A 296 -14.70 -0.60 0.18
N ALA A 297 -15.54 -1.23 0.98
CA ALA A 297 -16.08 -0.67 2.21
C ALA A 297 -15.96 -1.70 3.34
N ALA A 298 -15.17 -1.39 4.37
CA ALA A 298 -14.92 -2.31 5.49
C ALA A 298 -16.19 -2.68 6.30
N ASP A 299 -17.24 -1.89 6.19
CA ASP A 299 -18.55 -2.11 6.80
C ASP A 299 -19.57 -2.77 5.84
N SER A 300 -19.14 -3.19 4.65
CA SER A 300 -19.97 -3.96 3.72
C SER A 300 -20.55 -5.20 4.40
N LYS A 301 -21.77 -5.57 4.02
CA LYS A 301 -22.44 -6.78 4.52
C LYS A 301 -22.07 -8.04 3.75
N ASP A 302 -21.23 -7.92 2.73
CA ASP A 302 -20.72 -9.06 2.00
C ASP A 302 -19.89 -9.96 2.93
N GLN A 303 -20.13 -11.26 2.88
CA GLN A 303 -19.51 -12.20 3.81
C GLN A 303 -18.00 -12.29 3.62
N ALA A 304 -17.52 -12.30 2.38
CA ALA A 304 -16.08 -12.37 2.08
C ALA A 304 -15.34 -11.13 2.61
N THR A 305 -15.94 -9.93 2.43
CA THR A 305 -15.43 -8.68 3.00
C THR A 305 -15.36 -8.75 4.52
N GLN A 306 -16.43 -9.22 5.19
CA GLN A 306 -16.47 -9.32 6.65
C GLN A 306 -15.43 -10.32 7.18
N ASP A 307 -15.24 -11.45 6.51
CA ASP A 307 -14.24 -12.44 6.90
C ASP A 307 -12.82 -11.89 6.77
N PHE A 308 -12.52 -11.19 5.68
CA PHE A 308 -11.24 -10.50 5.50
C PHE A 308 -11.01 -9.42 6.58
N VAL A 309 -11.97 -8.52 6.79
CA VAL A 309 -11.87 -7.45 7.80
C VAL A 309 -11.64 -8.04 9.19
N LYS A 310 -12.37 -9.09 9.54
CA LYS A 310 -12.19 -9.79 10.83
C LYS A 310 -10.81 -10.40 10.97
N ALA A 311 -10.31 -11.08 9.93
CA ALA A 311 -8.99 -11.70 9.94
C ALA A 311 -7.89 -10.65 10.04
N TYR A 312 -8.01 -9.56 9.28
CA TYR A 312 -7.06 -8.45 9.30
C TYR A 312 -7.00 -7.78 10.68
N LYS A 313 -8.14 -7.43 11.27
CA LYS A 313 -8.23 -6.85 12.62
C LYS A 313 -7.62 -7.77 13.67
N ALA A 314 -7.89 -9.06 13.60
CA ALA A 314 -7.32 -10.03 14.54
C ALA A 314 -5.78 -10.13 14.45
N ALA A 315 -5.22 -9.95 13.25
CA ALA A 315 -3.78 -10.00 13.02
C ALA A 315 -3.05 -8.69 13.35
N TYR A 316 -3.73 -7.54 13.23
CA TYR A 316 -3.11 -6.21 13.26
C TYR A 316 -3.78 -5.24 14.25
N ASN A 317 -3.86 -5.63 15.53
CA ASN A 317 -4.26 -4.79 16.68
C ASN A 317 -5.60 -4.04 16.48
N ASP A 318 -6.61 -4.68 15.91
CA ASP A 318 -7.93 -4.12 15.59
C ASP A 318 -7.92 -2.99 14.55
N GLU A 319 -6.84 -2.88 13.79
CA GLU A 319 -6.73 -1.93 12.68
C GLU A 319 -7.73 -2.28 11.57
N THR A 320 -8.44 -1.29 11.07
CA THR A 320 -9.37 -1.48 9.95
C THR A 320 -8.59 -1.43 8.63
N PRO A 321 -8.69 -2.47 7.76
CA PRO A 321 -8.02 -2.44 6.47
C PRO A 321 -8.59 -1.35 5.57
N ASN A 322 -7.72 -0.68 4.81
CA ASN A 322 -8.09 0.18 3.70
C ASN A 322 -8.31 -0.63 2.41
N GLN A 323 -8.79 0.02 1.34
CA GLN A 323 -9.03 -0.64 0.06
C GLN A 323 -7.78 -1.28 -0.54
N PHE A 324 -6.61 -0.64 -0.41
CA PHE A 324 -5.34 -1.15 -0.95
C PHE A 324 -4.90 -2.46 -0.27
N ALA A 325 -5.23 -2.58 1.01
CA ALA A 325 -5.06 -3.84 1.74
C ALA A 325 -5.99 -4.93 1.20
N ALA A 326 -7.25 -4.62 0.89
CA ALA A 326 -8.19 -5.57 0.31
C ALA A 326 -7.74 -6.04 -1.07
N ASP A 327 -7.35 -5.13 -1.96
CA ASP A 327 -6.82 -5.46 -3.28
C ASP A 327 -5.58 -6.34 -3.20
N ALA A 328 -4.66 -6.03 -2.28
CA ALA A 328 -3.43 -6.80 -2.09
C ALA A 328 -3.69 -8.22 -1.53
N TYR A 329 -4.67 -8.35 -0.63
CA TYR A 329 -5.12 -9.66 -0.13
C TYR A 329 -5.67 -10.52 -1.26
N ASP A 330 -6.56 -9.95 -2.08
CA ASP A 330 -7.13 -10.62 -3.24
C ASP A 330 -6.05 -10.97 -4.27
N GLY A 331 -5.06 -10.09 -4.44
CA GLY A 331 -3.91 -10.31 -5.32
C GLY A 331 -3.18 -11.61 -5.00
N VAL A 332 -2.90 -11.89 -3.73
CA VAL A 332 -2.25 -13.16 -3.32
C VAL A 332 -3.16 -14.35 -3.60
N LYS A 333 -4.48 -14.22 -3.34
CA LYS A 333 -5.44 -15.32 -3.62
C LYS A 333 -5.54 -15.62 -5.11
N ILE A 334 -5.53 -14.58 -5.96
CA ILE A 334 -5.51 -14.71 -7.42
C ILE A 334 -4.21 -15.39 -7.87
N LEU A 335 -3.05 -14.91 -7.38
CA LEU A 335 -1.76 -15.50 -7.71
C LEU A 335 -1.67 -16.98 -7.32
N ALA A 336 -2.17 -17.34 -6.12
CA ALA A 336 -2.20 -18.72 -5.68
C ALA A 336 -2.97 -19.61 -6.68
N LYS A 337 -4.14 -19.16 -7.15
CA LYS A 337 -4.94 -19.89 -8.15
C LYS A 337 -4.31 -19.93 -9.55
N LEU A 338 -3.55 -18.91 -9.93
CA LEU A 338 -2.86 -18.88 -11.23
C LEU A 338 -1.66 -19.85 -11.28
N ILE A 339 -1.07 -20.14 -10.11
CA ILE A 339 0.07 -21.04 -9.99
C ILE A 339 -0.39 -22.51 -9.86
N GLU A 340 -1.59 -22.78 -9.37
CA GLU A 340 -2.22 -24.12 -9.33
C GLU A 340 -2.41 -24.72 -10.73
#